data_63619639459675c674bff1f8fdd7a96e
#
_entry.id   63619639459675c674bff1f8fdd7a96e
#
_cell.length_a   1.000
_cell.length_b   1.000
_cell.length_c   1.000
_cell.angle_alpha   90.00
_cell.angle_beta   90.00
_cell.angle_gamma   90.00
#
_symmetry.space_group_name_H-M   'P 1'
#
loop_
_entity.id
_entity.type
_entity.pdbx_description
1 polymer ?
#
loop_
_entity_poly.entity_id
_entity_poly.type
_entity_poly.pdbx_seq_one_letter_code
_entity_poly.pdbx_strand_id
1 'polypeptide(L)'
;KNRTILPAPIVMDALRNQLQRQQKEQAQAGEMWDNQFNLVFTDALGKYLVRRTVVKHFKKISQRAGISDDARFHDLRHSFAVSSLYAGDDIKTVQANLGHATAQFTLDVYGHVTQKMRQESANRMQKFYEQLSSENAQ
;
A
#
# COMPACT_ATOMS: atom_id res chain seq x y z
N LYS A 1 4.77 -5.93 -17.24
CA LYS A 1 4.13 -7.19 -16.85
C LYS A 1 2.89 -6.85 -16.00
N ASN A 2 1.71 -7.25 -16.46
CA ASN A 2 0.47 -7.00 -15.71
C ASN A 2 0.46 -7.86 -14.45
N ARG A 3 -0.07 -7.30 -13.37
CA ARG A 3 -0.28 -8.01 -12.10
C ARG A 3 -1.64 -7.66 -11.52
N THR A 4 -2.26 -8.60 -10.85
CA THR A 4 -3.47 -8.39 -10.06
C THR A 4 -3.07 -8.15 -8.60
N ILE A 5 -3.69 -7.15 -7.99
CA ILE A 5 -3.55 -6.83 -6.57
C ILE A 5 -4.94 -6.95 -5.95
N LEU A 6 -5.03 -7.53 -4.76
CA LEU A 6 -6.25 -7.57 -3.95
C LEU A 6 -6.14 -6.51 -2.84
N PRO A 7 -6.72 -5.32 -3.05
CA PRO A 7 -6.64 -4.24 -2.05
C PRO A 7 -7.56 -4.55 -0.86
N ALA A 8 -7.17 -4.06 0.31
CA ALA A 8 -8.03 -4.09 1.49
C ALA A 8 -9.32 -3.28 1.26
N PRO A 9 -10.46 -3.62 1.92
CA PRO A 9 -11.74 -2.94 1.73
C PRO A 9 -11.65 -1.41 1.84
N ILE A 10 -10.92 -0.89 2.81
CA ILE A 10 -10.71 0.56 2.99
C ILE A 10 -10.04 1.22 1.76
N VAL A 11 -9.15 0.51 1.08
CA VAL A 11 -8.51 1.00 -0.16
C VAL A 11 -9.51 1.00 -1.31
N MET A 12 -10.38 -0.03 -1.38
CA MET A 12 -11.45 -0.09 -2.36
C MET A 12 -12.45 1.06 -2.20
N ASP A 13 -12.79 1.41 -0.96
CA ASP A 13 -13.68 2.55 -0.68
C ASP A 13 -13.02 3.87 -1.09
N ALA A 14 -11.73 4.05 -0.82
CA ALA A 14 -10.98 5.21 -1.30
C ALA A 14 -10.94 5.29 -2.84
N LEU A 15 -10.81 4.15 -3.53
CA LEU A 15 -10.85 4.09 -4.99
C LEU A 15 -12.25 4.39 -5.55
N ARG A 16 -13.33 3.94 -4.89
CA ARG A 16 -14.71 4.31 -5.26
C ARG A 16 -14.94 5.82 -5.12
N ASN A 17 -14.47 6.41 -4.03
CA ASN A 17 -14.54 7.86 -3.83
C ASN A 17 -13.74 8.63 -4.92
N GLN A 18 -12.57 8.11 -5.30
CA GLN A 18 -11.79 8.68 -6.39
C GLN A 18 -12.53 8.59 -7.74
N LEU A 19 -13.19 7.47 -8.02
CA LEU A 19 -14.01 7.31 -9.23
C LEU A 19 -15.15 8.32 -9.27
N GLN A 20 -15.89 8.49 -8.16
CA GLN A 20 -16.95 9.49 -8.08
C GLN A 20 -16.44 10.92 -8.30
N ARG A 21 -15.27 11.25 -7.75
CA ARG A 21 -14.63 12.53 -7.97
C ARG A 21 -14.27 12.72 -9.45
N GLN A 22 -13.67 11.71 -10.07
CA GLN A 22 -13.26 11.74 -11.47
C GLN A 22 -14.47 11.89 -12.41
N GLN A 23 -15.62 11.25 -12.08
CA GLN A 23 -16.87 11.43 -12.84
C GLN A 23 -17.39 12.88 -12.77
N LYS A 24 -17.27 13.54 -11.61
CA LYS A 24 -17.63 14.97 -11.48
C LYS A 24 -16.68 15.86 -12.27
N GLU A 25 -15.38 15.60 -12.23
CA GLU A 25 -14.37 16.32 -13.01
C GLU A 25 -14.63 16.15 -14.51
N GLN A 26 -14.98 14.93 -14.94
CA GLN A 26 -15.35 14.64 -16.33
C GLN A 26 -16.59 15.43 -16.78
N ALA A 27 -17.64 15.46 -15.97
CA ALA A 27 -18.85 16.22 -16.26
C ALA A 27 -18.58 17.74 -16.36
N GLN A 28 -17.65 18.26 -15.55
CA GLN A 28 -17.23 19.66 -15.58
C GLN A 28 -16.36 20.00 -16.79
N ALA A 29 -15.46 19.10 -17.16
CA ALA A 29 -14.55 19.29 -18.30
C ALA A 29 -15.25 19.14 -19.66
N GLY A 30 -16.36 18.39 -19.73
CA GLY A 30 -17.12 18.16 -20.96
C GLY A 30 -16.23 17.60 -22.08
N GLU A 31 -16.24 18.26 -23.22
CA GLU A 31 -15.45 17.86 -24.41
C GLU A 31 -13.93 17.95 -24.20
N MET A 32 -13.46 18.68 -23.21
CA MET A 32 -12.02 18.77 -22.90
C MET A 32 -11.50 17.56 -22.11
N TRP A 33 -12.37 16.65 -21.67
CA TRP A 33 -11.97 15.45 -20.94
C TRP A 33 -11.26 14.45 -21.84
N ASP A 34 -10.04 14.06 -21.47
CA ASP A 34 -9.19 13.15 -22.24
C ASP A 34 -8.51 12.10 -21.33
N ASN A 35 -9.23 11.03 -21.01
CA ASN A 35 -8.71 9.88 -20.27
C ASN A 35 -8.72 8.60 -21.14
N GLN A 36 -8.07 8.65 -22.30
CA GLN A 36 -8.00 7.55 -23.26
C GLN A 36 -7.31 6.27 -22.72
N PHE A 37 -6.54 6.38 -21.64
CA PHE A 37 -5.84 5.25 -21.00
C PHE A 37 -6.55 4.71 -19.78
N ASN A 38 -7.74 5.14 -19.46
CA ASN A 38 -8.50 4.76 -18.27
C ASN A 38 -7.69 4.87 -16.97
N LEU A 39 -6.99 6.00 -16.81
CA LEU A 39 -6.18 6.27 -15.63
C LEU A 39 -7.09 6.47 -14.41
N VAL A 40 -6.70 5.85 -13.29
CA VAL A 40 -7.40 6.01 -11.99
C VAL A 40 -7.14 7.37 -11.37
N PHE A 41 -5.94 7.92 -11.59
CA PHE A 41 -5.53 9.22 -11.07
C PHE A 41 -5.15 10.13 -12.23
N THR A 42 -5.92 11.21 -12.40
CA THR A 42 -5.79 12.17 -13.49
C THR A 42 -5.70 13.59 -12.95
N ASP A 43 -5.34 14.54 -13.81
CA ASP A 43 -5.64 15.94 -13.58
C ASP A 43 -7.13 16.24 -13.87
N ALA A 44 -7.55 17.49 -13.72
CA ALA A 44 -8.93 17.91 -13.91
C ALA A 44 -9.47 17.75 -15.36
N LEU A 45 -8.61 17.45 -16.31
CA LEU A 45 -8.94 17.19 -17.71
C LEU A 45 -8.79 15.72 -18.13
N GLY A 46 -8.55 14.82 -17.19
CA GLY A 46 -8.38 13.38 -17.47
C GLY A 46 -6.97 12.96 -17.86
N LYS A 47 -6.00 13.89 -17.91
CA LYS A 47 -4.64 13.62 -18.36
C LYS A 47 -3.73 13.12 -17.24
N TYR A 48 -2.53 12.69 -17.61
CA TYR A 48 -1.50 12.25 -16.66
C TYR A 48 -1.18 13.32 -15.62
N LEU A 49 -1.09 12.89 -14.35
CA LEU A 49 -0.53 13.71 -13.30
C LEU A 49 0.97 13.92 -13.52
N VAL A 50 1.39 15.17 -13.58
CA VAL A 50 2.80 15.52 -13.66
C VAL A 50 3.48 15.18 -12.32
N ARG A 51 4.62 14.47 -12.37
CA ARG A 51 5.38 14.06 -11.18
C ARG A 51 5.58 15.21 -10.17
N ARG A 52 5.91 16.40 -10.67
CA ARG A 52 6.12 17.60 -9.83
C ARG A 52 4.88 17.94 -9.01
N THR A 53 3.69 17.82 -9.58
CA THR A 53 2.41 18.08 -8.90
C THR A 53 2.17 17.06 -7.79
N VAL A 54 2.38 15.78 -8.07
CA VAL A 54 2.23 14.70 -7.07
C VAL A 54 3.17 14.92 -5.88
N VAL A 55 4.46 15.19 -6.16
CA VAL A 55 5.47 15.43 -5.11
C VAL A 55 5.12 16.70 -4.31
N LYS A 56 4.67 17.77 -4.96
CA LYS A 56 4.26 19.01 -4.26
C LYS A 56 3.10 18.75 -3.30
N HIS A 57 2.08 18.00 -3.75
CA HIS A 57 0.93 17.68 -2.89
C HIS A 57 1.33 16.75 -1.75
N PHE A 58 2.16 15.75 -2.02
CA PHE A 58 2.69 14.86 -0.99
C PHE A 58 3.43 15.66 0.11
N LYS A 59 4.36 16.54 -0.26
CA LYS A 59 5.08 17.39 0.70
C LYS A 59 4.14 18.25 1.53
N LYS A 60 3.12 18.87 0.91
CA LYS A 60 2.13 19.67 1.64
C LYS A 60 1.34 18.84 2.66
N ILE A 61 0.98 17.61 2.32
CA ILE A 61 0.27 16.68 3.21
C ILE A 61 1.21 16.24 4.34
N SER A 62 2.45 15.85 4.02
CA SER A 62 3.47 15.42 4.99
C SER A 62 3.75 16.49 6.03
N GLN A 63 3.93 17.74 5.61
CA GLN A 63 4.13 18.87 6.51
C GLN A 63 2.93 19.08 7.45
N ARG A 64 1.70 19.00 6.95
CA ARG A 64 0.50 19.08 7.78
C ARG A 64 0.38 17.95 8.80
N ALA A 65 0.91 16.77 8.45
CA ALA A 65 0.93 15.60 9.32
C ALA A 65 2.14 15.57 10.28
N GLY A 66 3.01 16.59 10.27
CA GLY A 66 4.22 16.64 11.10
C GLY A 66 5.28 15.63 10.69
N ILE A 67 5.24 15.13 9.43
CA ILE A 67 6.24 14.19 8.89
C ILE A 67 7.45 15.00 8.41
N SER A 68 8.66 14.44 8.64
CA SER A 68 9.91 15.05 8.22
C SER A 68 9.91 15.49 6.76
N ASP A 69 10.52 16.62 6.48
CA ASP A 69 10.69 17.14 5.11
C ASP A 69 11.58 16.24 4.24
N ASP A 70 12.36 15.34 4.81
CA ASP A 70 13.16 14.35 4.06
C ASP A 70 12.31 13.22 3.48
N ALA A 71 11.08 13.00 3.98
CA ALA A 71 10.20 11.95 3.49
C ALA A 71 9.88 12.15 2.00
N ARG A 72 9.97 11.09 1.23
CA ARG A 72 9.71 11.05 -0.21
C ARG A 72 8.42 10.29 -0.50
N PHE A 73 7.76 10.61 -1.59
CA PHE A 73 6.58 9.87 -2.05
C PHE A 73 6.85 8.36 -2.20
N HIS A 74 8.06 7.99 -2.63
CA HIS A 74 8.46 6.59 -2.75
C HIS A 74 8.57 5.86 -1.40
N ASP A 75 8.78 6.58 -0.32
CA ASP A 75 8.90 5.99 1.02
C ASP A 75 7.57 5.43 1.53
N LEU A 76 6.43 5.84 0.94
CA LEU A 76 5.14 5.18 1.16
C LEU A 76 5.16 3.69 0.79
N ARG A 77 5.94 3.32 -0.22
CA ARG A 77 6.16 1.93 -0.61
C ARG A 77 6.95 1.17 0.47
N HIS A 78 7.94 1.82 1.07
CA HIS A 78 8.68 1.26 2.21
C HIS A 78 7.76 1.08 3.42
N SER A 79 6.96 2.09 3.72
CA SER A 79 5.98 2.04 4.81
C SER A 79 4.97 0.92 4.62
N PHE A 80 4.49 0.70 3.40
CA PHE A 80 3.61 -0.43 3.08
C PHE A 80 4.29 -1.77 3.38
N ALA A 81 5.54 -1.98 2.93
CA ALA A 81 6.27 -3.23 3.18
C ALA A 81 6.43 -3.51 4.68
N VAL A 82 6.86 -2.49 5.44
CA VAL A 82 7.02 -2.58 6.90
C VAL A 82 5.69 -2.90 7.57
N SER A 83 4.62 -2.17 7.22
CA SER A 83 3.31 -2.36 7.82
C SER A 83 2.72 -3.73 7.51
N SER A 84 2.87 -4.23 6.27
CA SER A 84 2.41 -5.57 5.88
C SER A 84 3.12 -6.67 6.67
N LEU A 85 4.46 -6.61 6.78
CA LEU A 85 5.21 -7.56 7.61
C LEU A 85 4.82 -7.48 9.10
N TYR A 86 4.56 -6.26 9.58
CA TYR A 86 4.09 -6.05 10.95
C TYR A 86 2.70 -6.62 11.20
N ALA A 87 1.82 -6.56 10.19
CA ALA A 87 0.48 -7.14 10.21
C ALA A 87 0.49 -8.68 10.12
N GLY A 88 1.66 -9.28 9.80
CA GLY A 88 1.83 -10.73 9.75
C GLY A 88 1.86 -11.32 8.34
N ASP A 89 1.87 -10.48 7.31
CA ASP A 89 2.06 -10.95 5.93
C ASP A 89 3.43 -11.63 5.78
N ASP A 90 3.48 -12.69 4.99
CA ASP A 90 4.74 -13.33 4.62
C ASP A 90 5.50 -12.51 3.56
N ILE A 91 6.81 -12.72 3.50
CA ILE A 91 7.70 -11.97 2.58
C ILE A 91 7.28 -12.12 1.13
N LYS A 92 6.82 -13.31 0.70
CA LYS A 92 6.45 -13.58 -0.70
C LYS A 92 5.18 -12.81 -1.08
N THR A 93 4.21 -12.73 -0.17
CA THR A 93 2.99 -11.93 -0.34
C THR A 93 3.34 -10.45 -0.48
N VAL A 94 4.20 -9.92 0.39
CA VAL A 94 4.65 -8.51 0.29
C VAL A 94 5.40 -8.26 -1.02
N GLN A 95 6.28 -9.17 -1.44
CA GLN A 95 7.00 -9.08 -2.72
C GLN A 95 6.04 -9.11 -3.91
N ALA A 96 5.02 -9.99 -3.89
CA ALA A 96 4.02 -10.08 -4.95
C ALA A 96 3.22 -8.77 -5.07
N ASN A 97 2.78 -8.21 -3.94
CA ASN A 97 2.04 -6.94 -3.89
C ASN A 97 2.88 -5.77 -4.39
N LEU A 98 4.17 -5.74 -4.07
CA LEU A 98 5.08 -4.68 -4.47
C LEU A 98 5.70 -4.86 -5.87
N GLY A 99 5.73 -6.09 -6.39
CA GLY A 99 6.35 -6.45 -7.66
C GLY A 99 7.84 -6.79 -7.54
N HIS A 100 8.34 -7.60 -8.48
CA HIS A 100 9.63 -8.29 -8.42
C HIS A 100 10.89 -7.43 -8.24
N ALA A 101 10.83 -6.12 -8.47
CA ALA A 101 11.98 -5.23 -8.31
C ALA A 101 12.39 -4.99 -6.84
N THR A 102 11.69 -5.61 -5.88
CA THR A 102 11.81 -5.27 -4.46
C THR A 102 12.20 -6.46 -3.58
N ALA A 103 12.63 -7.60 -4.17
CA ALA A 103 13.04 -8.76 -3.38
C ALA A 103 14.14 -8.40 -2.37
N GLN A 104 15.19 -7.74 -2.82
CA GLN A 104 16.30 -7.28 -1.96
C GLN A 104 15.78 -6.32 -0.89
N PHE A 105 14.97 -5.34 -1.28
CA PHE A 105 14.39 -4.37 -0.36
C PHE A 105 13.53 -5.04 0.73
N THR A 106 12.67 -6.00 0.36
CA THR A 106 11.83 -6.70 1.33
C THR A 106 12.67 -7.52 2.32
N LEU A 107 13.79 -8.09 1.86
CA LEU A 107 14.75 -8.79 2.72
C LEU A 107 15.49 -7.82 3.65
N ASP A 108 15.88 -6.65 3.17
CA ASP A 108 16.53 -5.62 3.99
C ASP A 108 15.59 -5.13 5.10
N VAL A 109 14.32 -4.90 4.77
CA VAL A 109 13.27 -4.55 5.76
C VAL A 109 13.05 -5.69 6.76
N TYR A 110 13.06 -6.95 6.30
CA TYR A 110 12.88 -8.13 7.16
C TYR A 110 14.05 -8.30 8.14
N GLY A 111 15.26 -7.89 7.76
CA GLY A 111 16.41 -7.87 8.66
C GLY A 111 16.22 -6.97 9.89
N HIS A 112 15.32 -6.00 9.81
CA HIS A 112 14.93 -5.11 10.91
C HIS A 112 13.69 -5.61 11.69
N VAL A 113 13.37 -6.92 11.60
CA VAL A 113 12.28 -7.54 12.40
C VAL A 113 12.45 -7.20 13.87
N THR A 114 11.48 -6.50 14.42
CA THR A 114 11.52 -6.06 15.80
C THR A 114 11.42 -7.24 16.78
N GLN A 115 11.92 -7.07 17.99
CA GLN A 115 11.76 -8.07 19.06
C GLN A 115 10.29 -8.44 19.27
N LYS A 116 9.37 -7.48 19.11
CA LYS A 116 7.92 -7.70 19.18
C LYS A 116 7.45 -8.73 18.16
N MET A 117 7.85 -8.62 16.88
CA MET A 117 7.47 -9.59 15.84
C MET A 117 7.99 -11.00 16.14
N ARG A 118 9.19 -11.11 16.71
CA ARG A 118 9.75 -12.41 17.16
C ARG A 118 8.91 -13.00 18.28
N GLN A 119 8.53 -12.17 19.27
CA GLN A 119 7.70 -12.62 20.40
C GLN A 119 6.30 -13.03 19.90
N GLU A 120 5.68 -12.28 19.01
CA GLU A 120 4.39 -12.63 18.42
C GLU A 120 4.45 -13.93 17.62
N SER A 121 5.57 -14.18 16.91
CA SER A 121 5.81 -15.46 16.23
C SER A 121 5.88 -16.62 17.22
N ALA A 122 6.63 -16.47 18.31
CA ALA A 122 6.71 -17.48 19.37
C ALA A 122 5.34 -17.76 20.00
N ASN A 123 4.56 -16.72 20.27
CA ASN A 123 3.20 -16.84 20.82
C ASN A 123 2.24 -17.56 19.84
N ARG A 124 2.35 -17.34 18.53
CA ARG A 124 1.57 -18.08 17.52
C ARG A 124 1.92 -19.58 17.53
N MET A 125 3.21 -19.91 17.61
CA MET A 125 3.66 -21.30 17.67
C MET A 125 3.15 -21.99 18.96
N GLN A 126 3.21 -21.29 20.09
CA GLN A 126 2.69 -21.83 21.37
C GLN A 126 1.19 -22.17 21.23
N LYS A 127 0.38 -21.26 20.73
CA LYS A 127 -1.06 -21.50 20.53
C LYS A 127 -1.33 -22.66 19.57
N PHE A 128 -0.54 -22.80 18.51
CA PHE A 128 -0.66 -23.91 17.58
C PHE A 128 -0.40 -25.26 18.26
N TYR A 129 0.64 -25.39 19.08
CA TYR A 129 0.91 -26.61 19.81
C TYR A 129 -0.14 -26.90 20.89
N GLU A 130 -0.69 -25.90 21.55
CA GLU A 130 -1.79 -26.08 22.51
C GLU A 130 -3.03 -26.63 21.83
N GLN A 131 -3.38 -26.14 20.65
CA GLN A 131 -4.50 -26.65 19.85
C GLN A 131 -4.29 -28.11 19.44
N LEU A 132 -3.11 -28.46 18.92
CA LEU A 132 -2.79 -29.84 18.54
C LEU A 132 -2.85 -30.79 19.76
N SER A 133 -2.41 -30.33 20.95
CA SER A 133 -2.45 -31.14 22.15
C SER A 133 -3.88 -31.37 22.62
N SER A 134 -4.77 -30.39 22.47
CA SER A 134 -6.19 -30.52 22.82
C SER A 134 -6.98 -31.42 21.87
N GLU A 135 -6.64 -31.43 20.59
CA GLU A 135 -7.26 -32.31 19.58
C GLU A 135 -6.85 -33.78 19.76
N ASN A 136 -5.63 -34.04 20.21
CA ASN A 136 -5.12 -35.39 20.44
C ASN A 136 -5.54 -35.98 21.79
N ALA A 137 -6.19 -35.23 22.66
CA ALA A 137 -6.68 -35.64 23.96
C ALA A 137 -8.17 -36.07 23.97
N GLN A 138 -8.82 -36.05 22.82
CA GLN A 138 -10.19 -36.58 22.57
C GLN A 138 -10.12 -37.92 21.85
#